data_74ae5e717a1d60ef0073115042011794
#
_entry.id   74ae5e717a1d60ef0073115042011794
#
_cell.length_a   1.000
_cell.length_b   1.000
_cell.length_c   1.000
_cell.angle_alpha   90.00
_cell.angle_beta   90.00
_cell.angle_gamma   90.00
#
_symmetry.space_group_name_H-M   'P 1'
#
loop_
_entity.id
_entity.type
_entity.pdbx_description
1 polymer ?
#
loop_
_entity_poly.entity_id
_entity_poly.type
_entity_poly.pdbx_seq_one_letter_code
_entity_poly.pdbx_strand_id
1 'polypeptide(L)'
;MLEASSGQSQSTDSMTASPSTQEPASGETPKEEKEKEKEKEKEKEKEKEKEKEKEKEEGAPKQVSEPATEAPSPATQESDRTLPEEPLPPVSDAAAESKEIDGTAEPGCSPYLTPDFGKEDPSLILDDTPPPPAPFTHRIVTLRTGDFKETYKLNTKEILGGGKFGEVRICTVKETDLKLAVKIIKKQGPKDTETAEVEIDVMNQLNHRNLIQLYDAIETPREIMLFMEFVEGGELFERIIDEDYQLTEVDCMVFVRQICEGILFMHHMRVLHLDLKPENILCVTATGHMVKIIDFGFARRFNPREKLKVNFGTPEFLPPEVVSYEPVSYSSDMWSMGVIAYMLLSGFSPFLGDNDTETLNNVLLAEWYFDEEAFEGISDEAKDFVSNLIIKQKGGRMSAAQCLQHPWLNNLADKAKRVNRRLKSQVLLRRYVMRRRWKKNFIGVCAANRFKKITSSGSLTALGV
;
A
#
# COMPACT_ATOMS: atom_id res chain seq x y z
N MET A 1 -25.05 -28.30 -59.17
CA MET A 1 -26.28 -27.75 -59.80
C MET A 1 -26.34 -26.36 -59.30
N LEU A 2 -25.83 -25.46 -60.07
CA LEU A 2 -26.45 -24.56 -61.07
C LEU A 2 -26.95 -23.34 -60.29
N GLU A 3 -26.25 -22.25 -60.45
CA GLU A 3 -26.27 -21.13 -61.42
C GLU A 3 -26.95 -19.93 -60.79
N ALA A 4 -26.30 -18.80 -60.62
CA ALA A 4 -25.86 -17.78 -61.59
C ALA A 4 -26.97 -16.75 -61.85
N SER A 5 -26.77 -15.49 -61.75
CA SER A 5 -26.38 -14.43 -62.65
C SER A 5 -27.09 -13.14 -62.25
N SER A 6 -26.38 -12.03 -62.09
CA SER A 6 -25.95 -11.00 -63.05
C SER A 6 -26.97 -9.93 -63.42
N GLY A 7 -26.51 -8.71 -63.51
CA GLY A 7 -27.03 -7.58 -64.32
C GLY A 7 -27.00 -6.23 -63.61
N GLN A 8 -26.06 -5.33 -63.71
CA GLN A 8 -25.71 -4.30 -64.75
C GLN A 8 -26.92 -3.44 -65.20
N SER A 9 -26.89 -2.13 -65.00
CA SER A 9 -26.43 -1.11 -65.97
C SER A 9 -26.98 0.28 -65.58
N GLN A 10 -26.11 1.34 -65.48
CA GLN A 10 -26.00 2.51 -66.40
C GLN A 10 -27.32 3.30 -66.60
N SER A 11 -27.37 4.65 -66.56
CA SER A 11 -26.60 5.68 -67.25
C SER A 11 -27.10 7.07 -66.84
N THR A 12 -26.17 8.06 -66.82
CA THR A 12 -26.13 9.39 -67.43
C THR A 12 -27.36 10.30 -67.43
N ASP A 13 -27.25 11.54 -66.95
CA ASP A 13 -27.02 12.70 -67.85
C ASP A 13 -26.82 14.01 -67.03
N SER A 14 -25.97 14.81 -67.64
CA SER A 14 -25.51 16.15 -67.51
C SER A 14 -26.58 17.27 -67.46
N MET A 15 -26.27 18.40 -66.80
CA MET A 15 -26.26 19.75 -67.41
C MET A 15 -25.86 20.85 -66.36
N THR A 16 -24.77 21.45 -66.75
CA THR A 16 -24.33 22.88 -66.73
C THR A 16 -25.15 23.94 -66.03
N ALA A 17 -24.48 24.76 -65.24
CA ALA A 17 -24.39 26.23 -65.29
C ALA A 17 -23.45 26.81 -64.21
N SER A 18 -22.47 27.60 -64.68
CA SER A 18 -21.61 28.51 -63.85
C SER A 18 -22.23 29.93 -63.97
N PRO A 19 -21.60 31.01 -63.44
CA PRO A 19 -20.98 31.26 -62.12
C PRO A 19 -21.55 32.52 -61.43
N SER A 20 -21.32 32.71 -60.16
CA SER A 20 -21.33 34.04 -59.54
C SER A 20 -20.21 34.20 -58.52
N THR A 21 -19.42 35.17 -58.77
CA THR A 21 -18.28 35.75 -58.06
C THR A 21 -18.68 36.22 -56.67
N GLN A 22 -17.91 35.79 -55.62
CA GLN A 22 -17.73 36.57 -54.38
C GLN A 22 -16.31 36.42 -53.88
N GLU A 23 -15.71 37.55 -53.50
CA GLU A 23 -14.34 37.79 -53.08
C GLU A 23 -13.97 37.08 -51.77
N PRO A 24 -12.66 36.90 -51.47
CA PRO A 24 -12.20 36.15 -50.30
C PRO A 24 -12.10 37.02 -49.08
N ALA A 25 -12.63 36.51 -47.94
CA ALA A 25 -12.39 37.03 -46.59
C ALA A 25 -10.95 36.69 -46.17
N SER A 26 -10.23 37.68 -45.68
CA SER A 26 -8.86 37.64 -45.18
C SER A 26 -8.67 36.66 -44.05
N GLY A 27 -7.89 35.61 -44.29
CA GLY A 27 -7.45 34.67 -43.25
C GLY A 27 -6.33 35.29 -42.41
N GLU A 28 -6.54 35.32 -41.11
CA GLU A 28 -5.48 35.63 -40.11
C GLU A 28 -4.39 34.55 -40.18
N THR A 29 -3.13 34.97 -40.08
CA THR A 29 -2.00 34.08 -40.21
C THR A 29 -1.78 33.31 -38.89
N PRO A 30 -1.21 32.10 -38.90
CA PRO A 30 -0.97 31.28 -37.68
C PRO A 30 -0.04 31.90 -36.63
N LYS A 31 0.53 33.07 -36.91
CA LYS A 31 1.35 33.85 -35.95
C LYS A 31 0.52 34.76 -35.03
N GLU A 32 -0.58 35.29 -35.53
CA GLU A 32 -1.47 36.18 -34.75
C GLU A 32 -2.31 35.43 -33.74
N GLU A 33 -2.72 34.18 -34.04
CA GLU A 33 -3.41 33.33 -33.05
C GLU A 33 -2.48 32.97 -31.86
N LYS A 34 -1.21 32.70 -32.10
CA LYS A 34 -0.24 32.39 -31.02
C LYS A 34 0.13 33.60 -30.15
N GLU A 35 0.05 34.81 -30.69
CA GLU A 35 0.26 36.03 -29.90
C GLU A 35 -0.98 36.33 -29.01
N LYS A 36 -2.18 36.15 -29.51
CA LYS A 36 -3.43 36.30 -28.75
C LYS A 36 -3.57 35.24 -27.64
N GLU A 37 -3.10 34.03 -27.85
CA GLU A 37 -3.04 33.00 -26.79
C GLU A 37 -2.05 33.35 -25.66
N LYS A 38 -0.88 33.87 -26.02
CA LYS A 38 0.13 34.32 -25.04
C LYS A 38 -0.29 35.56 -24.25
N GLU A 39 -1.06 36.46 -24.84
CA GLU A 39 -1.62 37.60 -24.11
C GLU A 39 -2.70 37.15 -23.10
N LYS A 40 -3.57 36.21 -23.49
CA LYS A 40 -4.57 35.63 -22.57
C LYS A 40 -3.98 34.82 -21.40
N GLU A 41 -2.84 34.18 -21.62
CA GLU A 41 -2.12 33.51 -20.52
C GLU A 41 -1.51 34.51 -19.54
N LYS A 42 -0.92 35.60 -20.05
CA LYS A 42 -0.38 36.68 -19.21
C LYS A 42 -1.43 37.46 -18.40
N GLU A 43 -2.63 37.63 -18.94
CA GLU A 43 -3.75 38.22 -18.20
C GLU A 43 -4.24 37.32 -17.06
N LYS A 44 -4.33 36.00 -17.32
CA LYS A 44 -4.68 35.02 -16.27
C LYS A 44 -3.63 34.89 -15.14
N GLU A 45 -2.34 35.05 -15.47
CA GLU A 45 -1.31 35.10 -14.43
C GLU A 45 -1.40 36.36 -13.57
N LYS A 46 -1.68 37.51 -14.16
CA LYS A 46 -1.88 38.76 -13.42
C LYS A 46 -3.14 38.78 -12.53
N GLU A 47 -4.20 38.10 -12.93
CA GLU A 47 -5.39 37.95 -12.08
C GLU A 47 -5.09 37.04 -10.87
N LYS A 48 -4.35 35.96 -11.06
CA LYS A 48 -3.93 35.08 -9.96
C LYS A 48 -2.94 35.73 -8.98
N GLU A 49 -2.10 36.65 -9.41
CA GLU A 49 -1.24 37.43 -8.51
C GLU A 49 -2.05 38.42 -7.67
N LYS A 50 -3.06 39.08 -8.28
CA LYS A 50 -3.94 40.01 -7.55
C LYS A 50 -4.87 39.31 -6.52
N GLU A 51 -5.29 38.08 -6.77
CA GLU A 51 -6.01 37.27 -5.77
C GLU A 51 -5.11 36.90 -4.59
N LYS A 52 -3.86 36.52 -4.85
CA LYS A 52 -2.90 36.20 -3.78
C LYS A 52 -2.47 37.42 -2.95
N GLU A 53 -2.50 38.62 -3.49
CA GLU A 53 -2.26 39.85 -2.73
C GLU A 53 -3.46 40.22 -1.84
N LYS A 54 -4.69 39.99 -2.30
CA LYS A 54 -5.90 40.21 -1.48
C LYS A 54 -6.01 39.24 -0.31
N GLU A 55 -5.66 37.97 -0.48
CA GLU A 55 -5.61 37.01 0.63
C GLU A 55 -4.54 37.34 1.69
N LYS A 56 -3.48 38.06 1.33
CA LYS A 56 -2.45 38.49 2.28
C LYS A 56 -2.85 39.73 3.10
N GLU A 57 -3.75 40.57 2.61
CA GLU A 57 -4.22 41.75 3.35
C GLU A 57 -5.34 41.44 4.35
N GLU A 58 -6.13 40.33 4.16
CA GLU A 58 -7.19 39.94 5.11
C GLU A 58 -6.70 39.11 6.31
N GLY A 59 -5.40 38.73 6.36
CA GLY A 59 -4.83 37.82 7.37
C GLY A 59 -4.07 38.49 8.54
N ALA A 60 -4.13 39.79 8.77
CA ALA A 60 -3.39 40.44 9.87
C ALA A 60 -4.27 40.60 11.13
N PRO A 61 -3.83 40.09 12.32
CA PRO A 61 -4.59 40.20 13.55
C PRO A 61 -4.47 41.58 14.17
N LYS A 62 -5.62 42.23 14.42
CA LYS A 62 -5.72 43.49 15.20
C LYS A 62 -5.43 43.18 16.67
N GLN A 63 -4.39 43.83 17.19
CA GLN A 63 -4.15 43.99 18.63
C GLN A 63 -5.24 44.85 19.26
N VAL A 64 -5.83 44.38 20.36
CA VAL A 64 -6.59 45.19 21.31
C VAL A 64 -6.03 44.97 22.70
N SER A 65 -5.67 46.10 23.29
CA SER A 65 -5.05 46.31 24.60
C SER A 65 -5.96 45.92 25.78
N GLU A 66 -5.31 45.37 26.84
CA GLU A 66 -5.85 45.17 28.19
C GLU A 66 -6.24 46.46 28.89
N PRO A 67 -7.11 46.38 29.92
CA PRO A 67 -6.60 46.70 31.27
C PRO A 67 -6.98 45.73 32.39
N ALA A 68 -6.13 45.73 33.39
CA ALA A 68 -6.02 44.90 34.56
C ALA A 68 -7.12 45.09 35.64
N THR A 69 -7.15 44.09 36.51
CA THR A 69 -7.43 43.98 37.94
C THR A 69 -8.63 43.16 38.38
N GLU A 70 -8.36 42.15 39.09
CA GLU A 70 -8.65 41.69 40.45
C GLU A 70 -9.12 40.22 40.55
N ALA A 71 -8.39 39.45 41.39
CA ALA A 71 -8.78 38.16 41.92
C ALA A 71 -9.61 38.35 43.19
N PRO A 72 -10.33 37.39 43.80
CA PRO A 72 -9.92 35.99 44.03
C PRO A 72 -11.04 34.90 43.91
N SER A 73 -10.56 33.64 43.95
CA SER A 73 -11.20 32.32 44.01
C SER A 73 -12.41 32.13 44.96
N PRO A 74 -13.23 31.02 44.86
CA PRO A 74 -12.73 29.64 44.93
C PRO A 74 -13.47 28.57 44.08
N ALA A 75 -12.70 27.53 43.77
CA ALA A 75 -13.00 26.11 43.60
C ALA A 75 -14.41 25.62 43.24
N THR A 76 -14.51 24.98 42.07
CA THR A 76 -15.37 23.83 41.87
C THR A 76 -14.61 22.79 41.01
N GLN A 77 -14.45 21.59 41.59
CA GLN A 77 -13.82 20.43 40.99
C GLN A 77 -14.71 19.89 39.88
N GLU A 78 -14.24 19.87 38.66
CA GLU A 78 -14.72 18.95 37.63
C GLU A 78 -13.72 17.81 37.49
N SER A 79 -14.23 16.63 37.82
CA SER A 79 -13.51 15.35 37.78
C SER A 79 -13.24 14.93 36.35
N ASP A 80 -11.99 15.00 35.95
CA ASP A 80 -11.43 14.32 34.78
C ASP A 80 -11.46 12.80 35.02
N ARG A 81 -12.42 12.11 34.43
CA ARG A 81 -12.49 10.64 34.39
C ARG A 81 -11.62 10.15 33.26
N THR A 82 -10.34 10.08 33.51
CA THR A 82 -9.45 9.17 32.80
C THR A 82 -9.79 7.75 33.20
N LEU A 83 -10.27 6.94 32.26
CA LEU A 83 -10.36 5.50 32.40
C LEU A 83 -8.94 4.93 32.53
N PRO A 84 -8.70 4.02 33.48
CA PRO A 84 -7.39 3.44 33.69
C PRO A 84 -7.04 2.51 32.51
N GLU A 85 -5.92 2.77 31.86
CA GLU A 85 -5.23 1.78 31.02
C GLU A 85 -4.79 0.62 31.93
N GLU A 86 -5.27 -0.58 31.65
CA GLU A 86 -4.74 -1.79 32.29
C GLU A 86 -3.26 -1.93 31.96
N PRO A 87 -2.39 -2.15 32.95
CA PRO A 87 -0.98 -2.39 32.73
C PRO A 87 -0.78 -3.78 32.12
N LEU A 88 -0.12 -3.83 30.95
CA LEU A 88 0.40 -5.06 30.37
C LEU A 88 1.29 -5.78 31.40
N PRO A 89 1.20 -7.11 31.53
CA PRO A 89 2.02 -7.86 32.48
C PRO A 89 3.51 -7.69 32.15
N PRO A 90 4.39 -7.69 33.17
CA PRO A 90 5.82 -7.52 32.97
C PRO A 90 6.40 -8.72 32.23
N VAL A 91 7.16 -8.43 31.18
CA VAL A 91 7.98 -9.41 30.47
C VAL A 91 9.08 -9.87 31.46
N SER A 92 9.01 -11.10 31.89
CA SER A 92 10.11 -11.73 32.62
C SER A 92 11.26 -11.99 31.67
N ASP A 93 12.44 -11.47 31.99
CA ASP A 93 13.71 -11.85 31.37
C ASP A 93 13.96 -13.34 31.64
N ALA A 94 13.61 -14.18 30.69
CA ALA A 94 14.03 -15.57 30.67
C ALA A 94 15.24 -15.69 29.75
N ALA A 95 16.41 -15.80 30.37
CA ALA A 95 17.63 -16.20 29.72
C ALA A 95 17.41 -17.54 29.01
N ALA A 96 17.75 -17.57 27.71
CA ALA A 96 17.70 -18.77 26.90
C ALA A 96 18.79 -19.76 27.35
N GLU A 97 18.41 -20.76 28.14
CA GLU A 97 19.17 -22.01 28.22
C GLU A 97 18.82 -22.88 27.01
N SER A 98 19.82 -23.10 26.15
CA SER A 98 19.76 -24.07 25.07
C SER A 98 19.70 -25.49 25.66
N LYS A 99 18.53 -26.11 25.64
CA LYS A 99 18.38 -27.56 25.78
C LYS A 99 18.14 -28.15 24.39
N GLU A 100 19.06 -28.99 23.97
CA GLU A 100 18.88 -29.96 22.87
C GLU A 100 17.62 -30.79 23.21
N ILE A 101 16.60 -30.72 22.36
CA ILE A 101 15.43 -31.58 22.44
C ILE A 101 15.56 -32.61 21.32
N ASP A 102 15.78 -33.84 21.77
CA ASP A 102 15.76 -35.09 20.99
C ASP A 102 14.40 -35.24 20.30
N GLY A 103 14.46 -35.62 19.01
CA GLY A 103 13.31 -35.61 18.13
C GLY A 103 12.33 -36.77 18.34
N THR A 104 11.13 -36.42 18.78
CA THR A 104 9.88 -37.08 18.37
C THR A 104 8.80 -36.02 18.25
N ALA A 105 8.64 -35.47 17.03
CA ALA A 105 7.57 -34.52 16.74
C ALA A 105 6.24 -35.28 16.67
N GLU A 106 5.31 -34.92 17.58
CA GLU A 106 3.90 -35.23 17.39
C GLU A 106 3.37 -34.48 16.14
N PRO A 107 2.57 -35.13 15.28
CA PRO A 107 1.98 -34.45 14.11
C PRO A 107 0.85 -33.53 14.59
N GLY A 108 1.08 -32.22 14.63
CA GLY A 108 0.00 -31.28 14.90
C GLY A 108 0.35 -29.89 15.40
N CYS A 109 1.61 -29.57 15.68
CA CYS A 109 1.98 -28.23 16.12
C CYS A 109 2.94 -27.57 15.12
N SER A 110 2.40 -26.63 14.32
CA SER A 110 3.25 -25.78 13.48
C SER A 110 4.08 -24.87 14.41
N PRO A 111 5.43 -24.79 14.26
CA PRO A 111 6.28 -23.93 15.09
C PRO A 111 6.01 -22.43 14.89
N TYR A 112 5.07 -22.08 14.00
CA TYR A 112 4.67 -20.71 13.68
C TYR A 112 3.35 -20.28 14.32
N LEU A 113 2.67 -21.14 15.04
CA LEU A 113 1.45 -20.79 15.75
C LEU A 113 1.80 -20.09 17.07
N THR A 114 1.30 -18.87 17.25
CA THR A 114 1.29 -18.27 18.58
C THR A 114 0.38 -19.09 19.51
N PRO A 115 0.66 -19.17 20.82
CA PRO A 115 -0.07 -20.03 21.76
C PRO A 115 -1.59 -19.85 21.79
N ASP A 116 -2.11 -18.71 21.32
CA ASP A 116 -3.54 -18.40 21.30
C ASP A 116 -4.32 -19.00 20.11
N PHE A 117 -3.63 -19.59 19.13
CA PHE A 117 -4.27 -20.22 17.98
C PHE A 117 -4.53 -21.72 18.16
N GLY A 118 -4.81 -22.14 19.35
CA GLY A 118 -4.86 -23.54 19.78
C GLY A 118 -5.91 -24.44 19.12
N LYS A 119 -6.68 -24.02 18.09
CA LYS A 119 -7.72 -24.92 17.52
C LYS A 119 -7.92 -24.90 16.02
N GLU A 120 -7.66 -23.79 15.29
CA GLU A 120 -7.91 -23.77 13.83
C GLU A 120 -6.91 -22.85 13.15
N ASP A 121 -6.00 -23.40 12.35
CA ASP A 121 -5.17 -22.60 11.45
C ASP A 121 -6.09 -21.97 10.38
N PRO A 122 -6.20 -20.62 10.29
CA PRO A 122 -7.08 -19.98 9.32
C PRO A 122 -6.81 -20.41 7.87
N SER A 123 -5.55 -20.66 7.53
CA SER A 123 -5.19 -21.12 6.19
C SER A 123 -5.67 -22.53 5.86
N LEU A 124 -5.89 -23.39 6.86
CA LEU A 124 -6.39 -24.76 6.67
C LEU A 124 -7.92 -24.84 6.57
N ILE A 125 -8.65 -23.76 6.84
CA ILE A 125 -10.11 -23.75 6.74
C ILE A 125 -10.57 -23.88 5.29
N LEU A 126 -9.82 -23.28 4.37
CA LEU A 126 -10.12 -23.23 2.94
C LEU A 126 -9.16 -24.06 2.09
N ASP A 127 -8.01 -24.42 2.63
CA ASP A 127 -6.96 -25.15 1.90
C ASP A 127 -6.97 -26.65 2.27
N ASP A 128 -6.93 -27.49 1.26
CA ASP A 128 -6.87 -28.97 1.44
C ASP A 128 -5.47 -29.42 1.90
N THR A 129 -4.46 -28.57 1.79
CA THR A 129 -3.08 -28.88 2.16
C THR A 129 -2.52 -27.81 3.08
N PRO A 130 -1.72 -28.21 4.09
CA PRO A 130 -1.06 -27.23 4.95
C PRO A 130 -0.14 -26.31 4.14
N PRO A 131 0.04 -25.03 4.58
CA PRO A 131 0.97 -24.12 3.94
C PRO A 131 2.39 -24.68 3.97
N PRO A 132 3.24 -24.34 2.98
CA PRO A 132 4.61 -24.82 2.94
C PRO A 132 5.36 -24.36 4.20
N PRO A 133 6.29 -25.19 4.71
CA PRO A 133 7.15 -24.79 5.82
C PRO A 133 8.00 -23.57 5.44
N ALA A 134 8.46 -22.82 6.44
CA ALA A 134 9.41 -21.73 6.20
C ALA A 134 10.64 -22.26 5.46
N PRO A 135 11.12 -21.54 4.43
CA PRO A 135 12.24 -21.99 3.59
C PRO A 135 13.56 -22.03 4.36
N PHE A 136 13.66 -21.37 5.49
CA PHE A 136 14.80 -21.35 6.41
C PHE A 136 14.36 -20.93 7.82
N THR A 137 15.19 -21.27 8.80
CA THR A 137 14.97 -20.83 10.19
C THR A 137 15.27 -19.35 10.34
N HIS A 138 14.51 -18.66 11.22
CA HIS A 138 14.79 -17.27 11.56
C HIS A 138 16.23 -17.08 12.06
N ARG A 139 16.85 -15.98 11.67
CA ARG A 139 18.23 -15.64 12.02
C ARG A 139 18.37 -14.15 12.27
N ILE A 140 19.34 -13.79 13.09
CA ILE A 140 19.72 -12.39 13.29
C ILE A 140 20.76 -12.03 12.23
N VAL A 141 20.44 -11.03 11.41
CA VAL A 141 21.25 -10.58 10.27
C VAL A 141 21.93 -9.27 10.62
N THR A 142 23.21 -9.16 10.28
CA THR A 142 23.96 -7.89 10.35
C THR A 142 24.38 -7.48 8.94
N LEU A 143 24.41 -6.17 8.68
CA LEU A 143 24.90 -5.65 7.42
C LEU A 143 26.41 -5.90 7.32
N ARG A 144 26.83 -6.76 6.39
CA ARG A 144 28.23 -7.09 6.16
C ARG A 144 28.73 -6.56 4.83
N THR A 145 29.95 -6.08 4.78
CA THR A 145 30.62 -5.69 3.53
C THR A 145 31.15 -6.92 2.81
N GLY A 146 30.91 -7.05 1.50
CA GLY A 146 31.40 -8.20 0.73
C GLY A 146 30.91 -8.22 -0.72
N ASP A 147 31.42 -9.20 -1.49
CA ASP A 147 30.90 -9.50 -2.83
C ASP A 147 29.83 -10.58 -2.75
N PHE A 148 28.59 -10.18 -3.02
CA PHE A 148 27.45 -11.10 -3.02
C PHE A 148 27.57 -12.21 -4.06
N LYS A 149 28.37 -12.00 -5.11
CA LYS A 149 28.56 -12.97 -6.21
C LYS A 149 29.25 -14.26 -5.76
N GLU A 150 29.91 -14.27 -4.64
CA GLU A 150 30.50 -15.51 -4.11
C GLU A 150 29.42 -16.50 -3.66
N THR A 151 28.39 -15.97 -2.96
CA THR A 151 27.34 -16.79 -2.33
C THR A 151 26.07 -16.87 -3.18
N TYR A 152 25.74 -15.79 -3.90
CA TYR A 152 24.44 -15.65 -4.58
C TYR A 152 24.57 -15.58 -6.10
N LYS A 153 23.57 -16.12 -6.80
CA LYS A 153 23.35 -15.99 -8.24
C LYS A 153 22.11 -15.13 -8.46
N LEU A 154 22.32 -13.89 -8.92
CA LEU A 154 21.25 -12.92 -9.20
C LEU A 154 20.60 -13.24 -10.55
N ASN A 155 19.27 -13.30 -10.59
CA ASN A 155 18.51 -13.31 -11.83
C ASN A 155 18.37 -11.88 -12.36
N THR A 156 19.13 -11.57 -13.42
CA THR A 156 19.13 -10.22 -14.01
C THR A 156 17.96 -9.97 -14.97
N LYS A 157 17.22 -11.01 -15.36
CA LYS A 157 16.13 -10.91 -16.34
C LYS A 157 14.78 -10.58 -15.73
N GLU A 158 14.53 -11.03 -14.50
CA GLU A 158 13.25 -10.92 -13.82
C GLU A 158 13.31 -9.88 -12.69
N ILE A 159 12.46 -8.89 -12.79
CA ILE A 159 12.24 -7.88 -11.76
C ILE A 159 10.89 -8.20 -11.11
N LEU A 160 10.91 -8.52 -9.81
CA LEU A 160 9.70 -8.77 -9.03
C LEU A 160 8.97 -7.46 -8.69
N GLY A 161 9.73 -6.40 -8.46
CA GLY A 161 9.20 -5.10 -8.12
C GLY A 161 10.25 -4.01 -8.20
N GLY A 162 9.81 -2.77 -8.24
CA GLY A 162 10.70 -1.61 -8.23
C GLY A 162 9.94 -0.40 -7.74
N GLY A 163 10.60 0.46 -6.98
CA GLY A 163 9.99 1.65 -6.41
C GLY A 163 11.01 2.56 -5.74
N LYS A 164 10.54 3.38 -4.83
CA LYS A 164 11.36 4.38 -4.10
C LYS A 164 12.50 3.73 -3.30
N PHE A 165 12.30 2.49 -2.84
CA PHE A 165 13.26 1.77 -1.98
C PHE A 165 14.22 0.87 -2.73
N GLY A 166 14.24 0.92 -4.05
CA GLY A 166 15.12 0.10 -4.88
C GLY A 166 14.38 -0.86 -5.78
N GLU A 167 15.09 -1.85 -6.27
CA GLU A 167 14.61 -2.88 -7.19
C GLU A 167 14.64 -4.24 -6.49
N VAL A 168 13.59 -5.04 -6.64
CA VAL A 168 13.51 -6.39 -6.07
C VAL A 168 13.65 -7.42 -7.19
N ARG A 169 14.55 -8.39 -7.01
CA ARG A 169 14.84 -9.46 -7.97
C ARG A 169 14.85 -10.82 -7.30
N ILE A 170 14.78 -11.88 -8.11
CA ILE A 170 15.01 -13.24 -7.64
C ILE A 170 16.53 -13.47 -7.60
N CYS A 171 16.98 -14.14 -6.55
CA CYS A 171 18.33 -14.70 -6.49
C CYS A 171 18.29 -16.14 -5.94
N THR A 172 19.39 -16.85 -6.11
CA THR A 172 19.54 -18.23 -5.66
C THR A 172 20.83 -18.36 -4.86
N VAL A 173 20.76 -19.00 -3.70
CA VAL A 173 21.95 -19.38 -2.92
C VAL A 173 22.68 -20.50 -3.66
N LYS A 174 23.97 -20.33 -3.98
CA LYS A 174 24.72 -21.27 -4.84
C LYS A 174 24.92 -22.65 -4.23
N GLU A 175 25.01 -22.73 -2.91
CA GLU A 175 25.29 -23.98 -2.19
C GLU A 175 24.02 -24.84 -2.03
N THR A 176 22.84 -24.21 -1.86
CA THR A 176 21.62 -24.92 -1.48
C THR A 176 20.53 -24.85 -2.53
N ASP A 177 20.74 -24.09 -3.61
CA ASP A 177 19.73 -23.74 -4.62
C ASP A 177 18.47 -23.05 -4.04
N LEU A 178 18.55 -22.56 -2.79
CA LEU A 178 17.48 -21.84 -2.15
C LEU A 178 17.16 -20.55 -2.93
N LYS A 179 15.91 -20.40 -3.35
CA LYS A 179 15.41 -19.17 -3.97
C LYS A 179 15.11 -18.11 -2.90
N LEU A 180 15.56 -16.88 -3.13
CA LEU A 180 15.35 -15.72 -2.28
C LEU A 180 14.90 -14.52 -3.14
N ALA A 181 14.21 -13.58 -2.51
CA ALA A 181 14.02 -12.24 -3.06
C ALA A 181 15.15 -11.33 -2.56
N VAL A 182 15.74 -10.53 -3.44
CA VAL A 182 16.78 -9.56 -3.07
C VAL A 182 16.31 -8.15 -3.40
N LYS A 183 16.23 -7.30 -2.38
CA LYS A 183 15.98 -5.86 -2.50
C LYS A 183 17.30 -5.14 -2.66
N ILE A 184 17.48 -4.44 -3.79
CA ILE A 184 18.72 -3.77 -4.16
C ILE A 184 18.51 -2.28 -4.01
N ILE A 185 19.13 -1.69 -2.99
CA ILE A 185 19.04 -0.27 -2.66
C ILE A 185 20.32 0.41 -3.19
N LYS A 186 20.19 1.37 -4.10
CA LYS A 186 21.31 2.15 -4.61
C LYS A 186 21.74 3.20 -3.60
N LYS A 187 23.02 3.19 -3.21
CA LYS A 187 23.58 4.16 -2.29
C LYS A 187 23.78 5.51 -2.99
N GLN A 188 23.11 6.51 -2.48
CA GLN A 188 23.29 7.92 -2.88
C GLN A 188 24.02 8.72 -1.77
N GLY A 189 23.99 8.22 -0.54
CA GLY A 189 24.63 8.83 0.60
C GLY A 189 24.55 7.98 1.88
N PRO A 190 25.14 8.46 2.99
CA PRO A 190 25.14 7.73 4.27
C PRO A 190 23.76 7.39 4.82
N LYS A 191 22.77 8.23 4.53
CA LYS A 191 21.37 8.03 4.96
C LYS A 191 20.73 6.75 4.42
N ASP A 192 21.17 6.27 3.26
CA ASP A 192 20.64 5.03 2.68
C ASP A 192 21.09 3.83 3.50
N THR A 193 22.33 3.85 4.00
CA THR A 193 22.86 2.81 4.90
C THR A 193 22.13 2.83 6.23
N GLU A 194 21.97 4.01 6.86
CA GLU A 194 21.19 4.15 8.10
C GLU A 194 19.76 3.66 7.95
N THR A 195 19.10 3.97 6.81
CA THR A 195 17.74 3.50 6.53
C THR A 195 17.68 1.98 6.38
N ALA A 196 18.65 1.39 5.70
CA ALA A 196 18.73 -0.06 5.54
C ALA A 196 19.01 -0.77 6.88
N GLU A 197 19.88 -0.21 7.72
CA GLU A 197 20.14 -0.72 9.07
C GLU A 197 18.90 -0.71 9.95
N VAL A 198 18.07 0.35 9.88
CA VAL A 198 16.78 0.40 10.57
C VAL A 198 15.84 -0.70 10.07
N GLU A 199 15.76 -0.93 8.75
CA GLU A 199 14.94 -2.01 8.17
C GLU A 199 15.43 -3.38 8.62
N ILE A 200 16.75 -3.62 8.63
CA ILE A 200 17.37 -4.87 9.13
C ILE A 200 17.07 -5.07 10.60
N ASP A 201 17.24 -4.03 11.43
CA ASP A 201 16.98 -4.09 12.86
C ASP A 201 15.51 -4.41 13.19
N VAL A 202 14.59 -3.81 12.46
CA VAL A 202 13.16 -4.13 12.55
C VAL A 202 12.91 -5.58 12.15
N MET A 203 13.39 -6.05 11.00
CA MET A 203 13.14 -7.40 10.50
C MET A 203 13.75 -8.48 11.40
N ASN A 204 14.87 -8.21 12.04
CA ASN A 204 15.51 -9.12 12.99
C ASN A 204 14.63 -9.48 14.20
N GLN A 205 13.67 -8.63 14.54
CA GLN A 205 12.76 -8.86 15.67
C GLN A 205 11.48 -9.59 15.25
N LEU A 206 11.22 -9.65 13.94
CA LEU A 206 9.93 -10.06 13.40
C LEU A 206 9.97 -11.51 12.91
N ASN A 207 9.91 -12.47 13.84
CA ASN A 207 9.79 -13.89 13.53
C ASN A 207 8.32 -14.32 13.63
N HIS A 208 7.56 -14.21 12.53
CA HIS A 208 6.16 -14.59 12.47
C HIS A 208 5.77 -15.14 11.10
N ARG A 209 4.84 -16.12 11.06
CA ARG A 209 4.40 -16.79 9.82
C ARG A 209 3.85 -15.83 8.75
N ASN A 210 3.18 -14.76 9.18
CA ASN A 210 2.57 -13.77 8.28
C ASN A 210 3.47 -12.55 8.03
N LEU A 211 4.76 -12.62 8.35
CA LEU A 211 5.76 -11.59 8.07
C LEU A 211 6.90 -12.19 7.26
N ILE A 212 7.39 -11.43 6.28
CA ILE A 212 8.52 -11.89 5.45
C ILE A 212 9.80 -11.92 6.27
N GLN A 213 10.63 -12.95 6.07
CA GLN A 213 11.85 -13.17 6.85
C GLN A 213 13.09 -12.66 6.10
N LEU A 214 14.01 -12.05 6.84
CA LEU A 214 15.33 -11.64 6.35
C LEU A 214 16.31 -12.83 6.40
N TYR A 215 17.05 -13.05 5.32
CA TYR A 215 18.03 -14.15 5.21
C TYR A 215 19.47 -13.66 5.36
N ASP A 216 19.84 -12.55 4.71
CA ASP A 216 21.19 -11.97 4.72
C ASP A 216 21.13 -10.49 4.32
N ALA A 217 22.18 -9.72 4.61
CA ALA A 217 22.34 -8.33 4.19
C ALA A 217 23.79 -8.04 3.81
N ILE A 218 24.00 -7.54 2.59
CA ILE A 218 25.33 -7.28 2.05
C ILE A 218 25.41 -5.83 1.56
N GLU A 219 26.44 -5.14 2.01
CA GLU A 219 26.82 -3.83 1.53
C GLU A 219 27.97 -3.91 0.55
N THR A 220 27.78 -3.34 -0.63
CA THR A 220 28.80 -3.11 -1.65
C THR A 220 29.15 -1.62 -1.71
N PRO A 221 30.17 -1.20 -2.44
CA PRO A 221 30.48 0.22 -2.59
C PRO A 221 29.35 1.06 -3.19
N ARG A 222 28.42 0.45 -3.96
CA ARG A 222 27.36 1.16 -4.70
C ARG A 222 25.95 0.83 -4.26
N GLU A 223 25.75 -0.33 -3.62
CA GLU A 223 24.43 -0.90 -3.36
C GLU A 223 24.40 -1.59 -2.01
N ILE A 224 23.22 -1.60 -1.39
CA ILE A 224 22.89 -2.44 -0.24
C ILE A 224 21.88 -3.48 -0.72
N MET A 225 22.12 -4.72 -0.38
CA MET A 225 21.32 -5.88 -0.80
C MET A 225 20.71 -6.54 0.43
N LEU A 226 19.39 -6.58 0.53
CA LEU A 226 18.67 -7.32 1.55
C LEU A 226 18.10 -8.58 0.92
N PHE A 227 18.55 -9.74 1.39
CA PHE A 227 18.11 -11.06 0.93
C PHE A 227 17.00 -11.55 1.83
N MET A 228 15.83 -11.82 1.27
CA MET A 228 14.62 -12.16 2.01
C MET A 228 14.01 -13.45 1.47
N GLU A 229 13.13 -14.02 2.26
CA GLU A 229 12.24 -15.11 1.84
C GLU A 229 11.59 -14.77 0.50
N PHE A 230 11.52 -15.75 -0.40
CA PHE A 230 10.80 -15.64 -1.66
C PHE A 230 9.48 -16.41 -1.57
N VAL A 231 8.39 -15.78 -1.95
CA VAL A 231 7.06 -16.37 -2.04
C VAL A 231 6.54 -16.27 -3.48
N GLU A 232 5.85 -17.31 -3.95
CA GLU A 232 5.52 -17.47 -5.37
C GLU A 232 4.12 -16.96 -5.75
N GLY A 233 3.23 -16.72 -4.75
CA GLY A 233 1.83 -16.43 -4.99
C GLY A 233 1.51 -15.02 -5.48
N GLY A 234 2.50 -14.11 -5.46
CA GLY A 234 2.33 -12.72 -5.92
C GLY A 234 1.49 -11.86 -4.97
N GLU A 235 1.14 -10.66 -5.41
CA GLU A 235 0.34 -9.70 -4.62
C GLU A 235 -1.09 -10.24 -4.40
N LEU A 236 -1.64 -10.06 -3.19
CA LEU A 236 -2.98 -10.56 -2.84
C LEU A 236 -4.07 -10.09 -3.81
N PHE A 237 -4.07 -8.78 -4.16
CA PHE A 237 -5.10 -8.26 -5.07
C PHE A 237 -4.92 -8.74 -6.51
N GLU A 238 -3.69 -9.01 -6.95
CA GLU A 238 -3.41 -9.61 -8.24
C GLU A 238 -3.99 -11.02 -8.34
N ARG A 239 -3.86 -11.80 -7.27
CA ARG A 239 -4.45 -13.13 -7.18
C ARG A 239 -5.98 -13.11 -7.12
N ILE A 240 -6.56 -12.20 -6.33
CA ILE A 240 -8.03 -12.09 -6.20
C ILE A 240 -8.70 -11.79 -7.55
N ILE A 241 -8.05 -11.03 -8.44
CA ILE A 241 -8.61 -10.68 -9.74
C ILE A 241 -8.42 -11.75 -10.82
N ASP A 242 -7.75 -12.86 -10.51
CA ASP A 242 -7.61 -13.99 -11.41
C ASP A 242 -8.98 -14.56 -11.80
N GLU A 243 -9.15 -14.98 -13.06
CA GLU A 243 -10.43 -15.48 -13.57
C GLU A 243 -10.82 -16.82 -12.97
N ASP A 244 -9.82 -17.63 -12.61
CA ASP A 244 -10.00 -18.94 -12.01
C ASP A 244 -10.26 -18.88 -10.49
N TYR A 245 -10.09 -17.70 -9.87
CA TYR A 245 -10.36 -17.50 -8.44
C TYR A 245 -11.78 -16.99 -8.19
N GLN A 246 -12.42 -17.47 -7.14
CA GLN A 246 -13.73 -17.02 -6.69
C GLN A 246 -13.61 -16.44 -5.28
N LEU A 247 -13.57 -15.12 -5.17
CA LEU A 247 -13.52 -14.45 -3.87
C LEU A 247 -14.86 -14.56 -3.15
N THR A 248 -14.86 -15.07 -1.95
CA THR A 248 -15.98 -15.10 -1.02
C THR A 248 -15.72 -14.23 0.21
N GLU A 249 -16.74 -13.98 1.03
CA GLU A 249 -16.55 -13.26 2.29
C GLU A 249 -15.66 -14.03 3.27
N VAL A 250 -15.71 -15.37 3.23
CA VAL A 250 -14.87 -16.23 4.08
C VAL A 250 -13.39 -16.12 3.67
N ASP A 251 -13.09 -16.03 2.37
CA ASP A 251 -11.72 -15.74 1.92
C ASP A 251 -11.22 -14.41 2.49
N CYS A 252 -12.07 -13.37 2.46
CA CYS A 252 -11.76 -12.07 3.06
C CYS A 252 -11.48 -12.19 4.56
N MET A 253 -12.29 -12.96 5.30
CA MET A 253 -12.07 -13.22 6.73
C MET A 253 -10.72 -13.89 6.97
N VAL A 254 -10.36 -14.92 6.19
CA VAL A 254 -9.10 -15.65 6.31
C VAL A 254 -7.91 -14.75 6.03
N PHE A 255 -7.97 -13.92 5.00
CA PHE A 255 -6.91 -12.97 4.70
C PHE A 255 -6.78 -11.88 5.77
N VAL A 256 -7.89 -11.23 6.13
CA VAL A 256 -7.91 -10.16 7.13
C VAL A 256 -7.44 -10.66 8.50
N ARG A 257 -7.85 -11.87 8.90
CA ARG A 257 -7.38 -12.47 10.15
C ARG A 257 -5.87 -12.63 10.18
N GLN A 258 -5.27 -13.20 9.14
CA GLN A 258 -3.82 -13.39 9.07
C GLN A 258 -3.04 -12.05 9.04
N ILE A 259 -3.57 -11.03 8.35
CA ILE A 259 -2.97 -9.69 8.36
C ILE A 259 -3.03 -9.11 9.77
N CYS A 260 -4.17 -9.24 10.47
CA CYS A 260 -4.30 -8.80 11.87
C CYS A 260 -3.35 -9.56 12.82
N GLU A 261 -3.09 -10.86 12.59
CA GLU A 261 -2.10 -11.66 13.33
C GLU A 261 -0.69 -11.11 13.15
N GLY A 262 -0.30 -10.81 11.89
CA GLY A 262 0.98 -10.17 11.60
C GLY A 262 1.10 -8.78 12.24
N ILE A 263 0.05 -7.95 12.17
CA ILE A 263 0.02 -6.63 12.80
C ILE A 263 0.11 -6.75 14.33
N LEU A 264 -0.64 -7.66 14.92
CA LEU A 264 -0.59 -7.89 16.39
C LEU A 264 0.82 -8.24 16.84
N PHE A 265 1.49 -9.14 16.12
CA PHE A 265 2.87 -9.51 16.43
C PHE A 265 3.81 -8.32 16.32
N MET A 266 3.74 -7.52 15.24
CA MET A 266 4.54 -6.30 15.08
C MET A 266 4.31 -5.32 16.24
N HIS A 267 3.05 -5.10 16.62
CA HIS A 267 2.71 -4.19 17.71
C HIS A 267 3.22 -4.68 19.08
N HIS A 268 3.19 -5.99 19.36
CA HIS A 268 3.83 -6.58 20.55
C HIS A 268 5.35 -6.36 20.55
N MET A 269 5.99 -6.42 19.39
CA MET A 269 7.41 -6.12 19.22
C MET A 269 7.71 -4.61 19.16
N ARG A 270 6.70 -3.77 19.43
CA ARG A 270 6.77 -2.30 19.37
C ARG A 270 7.24 -1.77 18.00
N VAL A 271 6.73 -2.35 16.95
CA VAL A 271 6.99 -1.94 15.56
C VAL A 271 5.69 -1.47 14.93
N LEU A 272 5.73 -0.31 14.28
CA LEU A 272 4.69 0.18 13.37
C LEU A 272 5.16 -0.07 11.93
N HIS A 273 4.24 -0.53 11.07
CA HIS A 273 4.53 -0.76 9.65
C HIS A 273 4.52 0.54 8.83
N LEU A 274 3.49 1.37 9.00
CA LEU A 274 3.28 2.70 8.41
C LEU A 274 3.15 2.76 6.88
N ASP A 275 3.12 1.63 6.19
CA ASP A 275 2.85 1.52 4.74
C ASP A 275 2.05 0.24 4.41
N LEU A 276 1.08 -0.12 5.26
CA LEU A 276 0.17 -1.22 4.97
C LEU A 276 -0.72 -0.86 3.79
N LYS A 277 -0.67 -1.70 2.76
CA LYS A 277 -1.45 -1.58 1.52
C LYS A 277 -1.49 -2.92 0.80
N PRO A 278 -2.41 -3.13 -0.15
CA PRO A 278 -2.53 -4.41 -0.86
C PRO A 278 -1.25 -4.91 -1.52
N GLU A 279 -0.42 -4.01 -2.06
CA GLU A 279 0.85 -4.36 -2.71
C GLU A 279 1.90 -4.91 -1.73
N ASN A 280 1.73 -4.63 -0.45
CA ASN A 280 2.60 -5.12 0.61
C ASN A 280 2.04 -6.37 1.31
N ILE A 281 1.03 -7.02 0.71
CA ILE A 281 0.49 -8.31 1.16
C ILE A 281 0.70 -9.32 0.04
N LEU A 282 1.57 -10.30 0.26
CA LEU A 282 1.84 -11.36 -0.71
C LEU A 282 1.19 -12.68 -0.29
N CYS A 283 0.70 -13.43 -1.28
CA CYS A 283 0.31 -14.82 -1.11
C CYS A 283 1.57 -15.70 -1.10
N VAL A 284 1.60 -16.70 -0.22
CA VAL A 284 2.76 -17.60 -0.11
C VAL A 284 2.83 -18.53 -1.33
N THR A 285 1.68 -19.05 -1.76
CA THR A 285 1.54 -19.89 -2.96
C THR A 285 0.48 -19.33 -3.89
N ALA A 286 0.50 -19.76 -5.14
CA ALA A 286 -0.48 -19.32 -6.14
C ALA A 286 -1.92 -19.78 -5.84
N THR A 287 -2.12 -20.82 -5.08
CA THR A 287 -3.44 -21.42 -4.80
C THR A 287 -3.89 -21.34 -3.34
N GLY A 288 -2.93 -21.38 -2.37
CA GLY A 288 -3.25 -21.36 -0.93
C GLY A 288 -3.67 -19.98 -0.39
N HIS A 289 -4.23 -19.94 0.81
CA HIS A 289 -4.75 -18.72 1.45
C HIS A 289 -3.77 -18.07 2.45
N MET A 290 -2.56 -18.64 2.60
CA MET A 290 -1.55 -18.05 3.47
C MET A 290 -0.97 -16.78 2.87
N VAL A 291 -0.93 -15.69 3.68
CA VAL A 291 -0.39 -14.39 3.28
C VAL A 291 0.74 -13.92 4.19
N LYS A 292 1.60 -13.07 3.63
CA LYS A 292 2.70 -12.41 4.36
C LYS A 292 2.73 -10.92 4.08
N ILE A 293 2.95 -10.14 5.14
CA ILE A 293 3.22 -8.70 5.06
C ILE A 293 4.69 -8.52 4.69
N ILE A 294 4.96 -7.62 3.75
CA ILE A 294 6.29 -7.33 3.22
C ILE A 294 6.62 -5.82 3.29
N ASP A 295 7.87 -5.48 2.98
CA ASP A 295 8.41 -4.11 2.82
C ASP A 295 8.38 -3.26 4.10
N PHE A 296 9.35 -3.51 4.97
CA PHE A 296 9.55 -2.79 6.24
C PHE A 296 10.39 -1.50 6.08
N GLY A 297 10.59 -0.98 4.86
CA GLY A 297 11.39 0.22 4.62
C GLY A 297 10.86 1.48 5.31
N PHE A 298 9.55 1.55 5.54
CA PHE A 298 8.91 2.62 6.33
C PHE A 298 8.65 2.24 7.79
N ALA A 299 8.83 0.97 8.16
CA ALA A 299 8.58 0.54 9.52
C ALA A 299 9.49 1.24 10.54
N ARG A 300 8.96 1.49 11.72
CA ARG A 300 9.67 2.20 12.80
C ARG A 300 9.42 1.53 14.14
N ARG A 301 10.46 1.48 14.98
CA ARG A 301 10.28 1.18 16.40
C ARG A 301 9.40 2.25 17.04
N PHE A 302 8.44 1.84 17.83
CA PHE A 302 7.47 2.70 18.48
C PHE A 302 7.64 2.69 19.99
N ASN A 303 7.90 3.87 20.53
CA ASN A 303 7.86 4.11 21.96
C ASN A 303 6.62 4.94 22.29
N PRO A 304 5.62 4.40 23.03
CA PRO A 304 4.41 5.16 23.40
C PRO A 304 4.67 6.47 24.16
N ARG A 305 5.84 6.58 24.80
CA ARG A 305 6.24 7.80 25.54
C ARG A 305 6.81 8.90 24.65
N GLU A 306 7.06 8.60 23.37
CA GLU A 306 7.65 9.51 22.41
C GLU A 306 6.66 9.85 21.29
N LYS A 307 6.68 11.11 20.83
CA LYS A 307 5.82 11.56 19.74
C LYS A 307 6.50 11.29 18.40
N LEU A 308 6.24 10.14 17.80
CA LEU A 308 6.70 9.82 16.45
C LEU A 308 5.77 10.47 15.43
N LYS A 309 6.31 11.30 14.54
CA LYS A 309 5.61 11.91 13.41
C LYS A 309 6.24 11.46 12.10
N VAL A 310 5.42 11.19 11.10
CA VAL A 310 5.85 10.73 9.78
C VAL A 310 5.11 11.52 8.68
N ASN A 311 5.70 11.57 7.48
CA ASN A 311 5.13 12.27 6.31
C ASN A 311 5.30 11.44 5.03
N PHE A 312 5.13 10.15 5.12
CA PHE A 312 5.30 9.22 4.01
C PHE A 312 4.18 8.15 4.02
N GLY A 313 4.05 7.44 2.94
CA GLY A 313 3.07 6.38 2.70
C GLY A 313 2.32 6.62 1.38
N THR A 314 1.35 5.79 1.11
CA THR A 314 0.49 5.84 -0.08
C THR A 314 -0.81 6.57 0.26
N PRO A 315 -1.20 7.66 -0.43
CA PRO A 315 -2.31 8.55 -0.05
C PRO A 315 -3.59 7.84 0.37
N GLU A 316 -4.05 6.85 -0.38
CA GLU A 316 -5.31 6.11 -0.14
C GLU A 316 -5.35 5.37 1.21
N PHE A 317 -4.17 5.00 1.76
CA PHE A 317 -4.04 4.18 2.98
C PHE A 317 -3.53 4.98 4.17
N LEU A 318 -3.14 6.27 3.96
CA LEU A 318 -2.66 7.12 5.04
C LEU A 318 -3.80 7.44 6.03
N PRO A 319 -3.56 7.34 7.33
CA PRO A 319 -4.53 7.79 8.31
C PRO A 319 -4.55 9.31 8.44
N PRO A 320 -5.67 9.92 8.90
CA PRO A 320 -5.80 11.38 9.05
C PRO A 320 -4.69 12.02 9.86
N GLU A 321 -4.20 11.37 10.93
CA GLU A 321 -3.10 11.87 11.76
C GLU A 321 -1.77 11.99 11.00
N VAL A 322 -1.51 11.12 10.01
CA VAL A 322 -0.30 11.25 9.15
C VAL A 322 -0.46 12.43 8.19
N VAL A 323 -1.64 12.56 7.59
CA VAL A 323 -1.94 13.68 6.67
C VAL A 323 -1.88 15.01 7.40
N SER A 324 -2.34 15.09 8.65
CA SER A 324 -2.26 16.28 9.53
C SER A 324 -0.90 16.46 10.21
N TYR A 325 0.08 15.59 9.93
CA TYR A 325 1.39 15.60 10.59
C TYR A 325 1.31 15.55 12.11
N GLU A 326 0.40 14.74 12.62
CA GLU A 326 0.24 14.43 14.04
C GLU A 326 1.02 13.16 14.44
N PRO A 327 1.20 12.90 15.75
CA PRO A 327 1.87 11.67 16.20
C PRO A 327 1.11 10.42 15.79
N VAL A 328 1.83 9.44 15.21
CA VAL A 328 1.33 8.10 14.90
C VAL A 328 1.30 7.20 16.12
N SER A 329 0.53 6.11 16.03
CA SER A 329 0.42 5.08 17.07
C SER A 329 0.05 3.73 16.43
N TYR A 330 -0.14 2.69 17.23
CA TYR A 330 -0.63 1.39 16.75
C TYR A 330 -1.94 1.51 15.94
N SER A 331 -2.81 2.45 16.30
CA SER A 331 -4.05 2.69 15.56
C SER A 331 -3.86 3.26 14.16
N SER A 332 -2.66 3.73 13.81
CA SER A 332 -2.35 4.19 12.44
C SER A 332 -2.29 3.02 11.46
N ASP A 333 -1.68 1.89 11.83
CA ASP A 333 -1.72 0.66 11.04
C ASP A 333 -3.14 0.09 10.94
N MET A 334 -3.95 0.24 11.99
CA MET A 334 -5.33 -0.25 12.03
C MET A 334 -6.28 0.52 11.09
N TRP A 335 -6.03 1.80 10.85
CA TRP A 335 -6.72 2.55 9.79
C TRP A 335 -6.46 1.92 8.42
N SER A 336 -5.19 1.70 8.08
CA SER A 336 -4.79 1.09 6.80
C SER A 336 -5.38 -0.32 6.65
N MET A 337 -5.44 -1.11 7.74
CA MET A 337 -6.11 -2.41 7.78
C MET A 337 -7.61 -2.27 7.47
N GLY A 338 -8.28 -1.27 8.03
CA GLY A 338 -9.68 -0.98 7.75
C GLY A 338 -9.93 -0.67 6.28
N VAL A 339 -9.07 0.14 5.65
CA VAL A 339 -9.14 0.46 4.21
C VAL A 339 -8.94 -0.80 3.37
N ILE A 340 -7.97 -1.66 3.71
CA ILE A 340 -7.75 -2.94 3.02
C ILE A 340 -8.99 -3.84 3.13
N ALA A 341 -9.59 -3.97 4.33
CA ALA A 341 -10.80 -4.77 4.54
C ALA A 341 -11.99 -4.22 3.74
N TYR A 342 -12.20 -2.90 3.75
CA TYR A 342 -13.21 -2.24 2.95
C TYR A 342 -13.04 -2.57 1.46
N MET A 343 -11.83 -2.49 0.93
CA MET A 343 -11.53 -2.76 -0.47
C MET A 343 -11.73 -4.24 -0.84
N LEU A 344 -11.37 -5.17 0.03
CA LEU A 344 -11.63 -6.60 -0.18
C LEU A 344 -13.12 -6.90 -0.32
N LEU A 345 -13.95 -6.25 0.51
CA LEU A 345 -15.40 -6.47 0.55
C LEU A 345 -16.13 -5.75 -0.59
N SER A 346 -15.76 -4.51 -0.92
CA SER A 346 -16.47 -3.66 -1.87
C SER A 346 -15.87 -3.62 -3.27
N GLY A 347 -14.55 -3.79 -3.38
CA GLY A 347 -13.80 -3.56 -4.61
C GLY A 347 -13.46 -2.09 -4.90
N PHE A 348 -13.84 -1.17 -4.02
CA PHE A 348 -13.56 0.26 -4.11
C PHE A 348 -12.59 0.72 -3.02
N SER A 349 -11.85 1.80 -3.30
CA SER A 349 -11.13 2.56 -2.26
C SER A 349 -12.11 3.58 -1.65
N PRO A 350 -12.24 3.65 -0.31
CA PRO A 350 -13.19 4.57 0.32
C PRO A 350 -12.83 6.05 0.16
N PHE A 351 -11.57 6.36 -0.18
CA PHE A 351 -11.05 7.73 -0.18
C PHE A 351 -10.47 8.18 -1.51
N LEU A 352 -10.38 7.30 -2.52
CA LEU A 352 -9.74 7.61 -3.80
C LEU A 352 -10.43 8.78 -4.51
N GLY A 353 -9.70 9.87 -4.74
CA GLY A 353 -10.08 11.01 -5.58
C GLY A 353 -9.42 10.96 -6.95
N ASP A 354 -9.64 11.95 -7.77
CA ASP A 354 -9.07 12.06 -9.12
C ASP A 354 -7.54 12.26 -9.08
N ASN A 355 -7.03 12.83 -7.99
CA ASN A 355 -5.60 13.06 -7.75
C ASN A 355 -5.25 12.87 -6.26
N ASP A 356 -3.93 12.86 -5.97
CA ASP A 356 -3.44 12.63 -4.62
C ASP A 356 -3.90 13.70 -3.61
N THR A 357 -4.05 14.97 -4.04
CA THR A 357 -4.52 16.05 -3.16
C THR A 357 -5.97 15.83 -2.75
N GLU A 358 -6.84 15.47 -3.67
CA GLU A 358 -8.23 15.16 -3.40
C GLU A 358 -8.36 13.92 -2.51
N THR A 359 -7.58 12.87 -2.80
CA THR A 359 -7.52 11.67 -1.95
C THR A 359 -7.13 12.02 -0.52
N LEU A 360 -6.10 12.86 -0.32
CA LEU A 360 -5.69 13.30 1.02
C LEU A 360 -6.76 14.15 1.72
N ASN A 361 -7.48 14.98 0.98
CA ASN A 361 -8.61 15.74 1.54
C ASN A 361 -9.76 14.82 1.97
N ASN A 362 -10.09 13.80 1.17
CA ASN A 362 -11.11 12.80 1.53
C ASN A 362 -10.71 12.02 2.79
N VAL A 363 -9.43 11.68 2.93
CA VAL A 363 -8.88 11.05 4.16
C VAL A 363 -9.04 11.98 5.37
N LEU A 364 -8.74 13.28 5.22
CA LEU A 364 -8.89 14.27 6.31
C LEU A 364 -10.33 14.46 6.76
N LEU A 365 -11.27 14.45 5.82
CA LEU A 365 -12.70 14.47 6.12
C LEU A 365 -13.12 13.20 6.84
N ALA A 366 -12.53 12.06 6.43
CA ALA A 366 -12.88 10.72 6.89
C ALA A 366 -14.38 10.42 6.73
N GLU A 367 -14.98 10.98 5.68
CA GLU A 367 -16.34 10.70 5.27
C GLU A 367 -16.34 9.56 4.26
N TRP A 368 -17.03 8.50 4.60
CA TRP A 368 -17.16 7.29 3.78
C TRP A 368 -18.48 6.60 4.08
N TYR A 369 -18.93 5.75 3.20
CA TYR A 369 -20.21 5.05 3.33
C TYR A 369 -20.11 3.64 2.73
N PHE A 370 -21.06 2.79 3.06
CA PHE A 370 -21.23 1.51 2.40
C PHE A 370 -22.11 1.72 1.15
N ASP A 371 -21.49 1.59 -0.02
CA ASP A 371 -22.22 1.60 -1.29
C ASP A 371 -23.21 0.44 -1.32
N GLU A 372 -24.50 0.71 -1.55
CA GLU A 372 -25.58 -0.27 -1.45
C GLU A 372 -25.37 -1.45 -2.41
N GLU A 373 -24.93 -1.19 -3.65
CA GLU A 373 -24.71 -2.22 -4.65
C GLU A 373 -23.47 -3.05 -4.36
N ALA A 374 -22.36 -2.42 -3.96
CA ALA A 374 -21.10 -3.10 -3.66
C ALA A 374 -21.18 -3.95 -2.39
N PHE A 375 -21.94 -3.48 -1.39
CA PHE A 375 -22.12 -4.20 -0.11
C PHE A 375 -23.39 -5.06 -0.06
N GLU A 376 -24.06 -5.27 -1.20
CA GLU A 376 -25.19 -6.19 -1.26
C GLU A 376 -24.79 -7.63 -0.93
N GLY A 377 -25.37 -8.16 0.14
CA GLY A 377 -25.12 -9.52 0.61
C GLY A 377 -23.84 -9.71 1.42
N ILE A 378 -23.14 -8.62 1.76
CA ILE A 378 -22.09 -8.60 2.77
C ILE A 378 -22.72 -8.61 4.17
N SER A 379 -22.18 -9.43 5.07
CA SER A 379 -22.70 -9.55 6.43
C SER A 379 -22.64 -8.23 7.21
N ASP A 380 -23.56 -8.04 8.15
CA ASP A 380 -23.54 -6.89 9.06
C ASP A 380 -22.32 -6.94 9.99
N GLU A 381 -21.82 -8.14 10.31
CA GLU A 381 -20.59 -8.32 11.09
C GLU A 381 -19.35 -7.76 10.32
N ALA A 382 -19.29 -7.94 8.99
CA ALA A 382 -18.24 -7.38 8.15
C ALA A 382 -18.29 -5.85 8.10
N LYS A 383 -19.49 -5.28 7.96
CA LYS A 383 -19.71 -3.83 7.98
C LYS A 383 -19.37 -3.25 9.34
N ASP A 384 -19.75 -3.90 10.44
CA ASP A 384 -19.39 -3.50 11.80
C ASP A 384 -17.87 -3.51 11.99
N PHE A 385 -17.16 -4.56 11.53
CA PHE A 385 -15.72 -4.65 11.60
C PHE A 385 -15.03 -3.45 10.92
N VAL A 386 -15.43 -3.10 9.71
CA VAL A 386 -14.88 -1.95 8.97
C VAL A 386 -15.20 -0.63 9.68
N SER A 387 -16.42 -0.47 10.18
CA SER A 387 -16.88 0.73 10.88
C SER A 387 -16.08 1.00 12.16
N ASN A 388 -15.59 -0.04 12.82
CA ASN A 388 -14.76 0.05 14.02
C ASN A 388 -13.26 0.24 13.72
N LEU A 389 -12.86 0.33 12.45
CA LEU A 389 -11.48 0.60 12.02
C LEU A 389 -11.33 1.95 11.33
N ILE A 390 -12.24 2.30 10.40
CA ILE A 390 -12.18 3.55 9.65
C ILE A 390 -12.86 4.66 10.48
N ILE A 391 -12.22 5.04 11.56
CA ILE A 391 -12.66 6.10 12.49
C ILE A 391 -11.64 7.23 12.50
N LYS A 392 -12.09 8.49 12.32
CA LYS A 392 -11.21 9.67 12.29
C LYS A 392 -10.36 9.77 13.55
N GLN A 393 -11.01 9.64 14.71
CA GLN A 393 -10.35 9.67 16.02
C GLN A 393 -9.59 8.35 16.26
N LYS A 394 -8.25 8.42 16.24
CA LYS A 394 -7.38 7.25 16.39
C LYS A 394 -7.64 6.40 17.65
N GLY A 395 -8.07 7.01 18.75
CA GLY A 395 -8.39 6.28 20.00
C GLY A 395 -9.70 5.47 19.94
N GLY A 396 -10.55 5.69 18.92
CA GLY A 396 -11.79 4.91 18.73
C GLY A 396 -11.60 3.66 17.85
N ARG A 397 -10.44 3.48 17.22
CA ARG A 397 -10.18 2.34 16.33
C ARG A 397 -9.86 1.08 17.13
N MET A 398 -10.39 -0.07 16.70
CA MET A 398 -10.01 -1.35 17.28
C MET A 398 -8.50 -1.59 17.15
N SER A 399 -7.90 -2.15 18.20
CA SER A 399 -6.55 -2.72 18.14
C SER A 399 -6.55 -4.04 17.37
N ALA A 400 -5.38 -4.52 16.95
CA ALA A 400 -5.25 -5.81 16.28
C ALA A 400 -5.76 -6.98 17.14
N ALA A 401 -5.56 -6.92 18.47
CA ALA A 401 -6.10 -7.90 19.41
C ALA A 401 -7.63 -7.90 19.44
N GLN A 402 -8.27 -6.72 19.46
CA GLN A 402 -9.73 -6.60 19.40
C GLN A 402 -10.28 -7.08 18.04
N CYS A 403 -9.57 -6.80 16.92
CA CYS A 403 -9.94 -7.32 15.61
C CYS A 403 -10.01 -8.85 15.59
N LEU A 404 -9.01 -9.53 16.18
CA LEU A 404 -8.98 -10.99 16.25
C LEU A 404 -10.08 -11.58 17.15
N GLN A 405 -10.63 -10.79 18.08
CA GLN A 405 -11.77 -11.17 18.90
C GLN A 405 -13.13 -10.78 18.30
N HIS A 406 -13.12 -10.00 17.20
CA HIS A 406 -14.34 -9.53 16.58
C HIS A 406 -15.18 -10.68 15.99
N PRO A 407 -16.54 -10.65 16.14
CA PRO A 407 -17.41 -11.72 15.63
C PRO A 407 -17.20 -12.06 14.16
N TRP A 408 -16.88 -11.09 13.34
CA TRP A 408 -16.61 -11.32 11.91
C TRP A 408 -15.46 -12.28 11.66
N LEU A 409 -14.37 -12.20 12.43
CA LEU A 409 -13.17 -13.04 12.29
C LEU A 409 -13.20 -14.33 13.13
N ASN A 410 -14.32 -14.65 13.77
CA ASN A 410 -14.46 -15.83 14.61
C ASN A 410 -15.42 -16.85 13.99
N ASN A 411 -15.29 -18.13 14.42
CA ASN A 411 -16.11 -19.25 13.90
C ASN A 411 -16.03 -19.41 12.39
N LEU A 412 -14.84 -19.26 11.84
CA LEU A 412 -14.57 -19.28 10.39
C LEU A 412 -15.02 -20.59 9.75
N ALA A 413 -14.73 -21.74 10.39
CA ALA A 413 -15.11 -23.06 9.90
C ALA A 413 -16.63 -23.22 9.73
N ASP A 414 -17.43 -22.67 10.65
CA ASP A 414 -18.90 -22.71 10.55
C ASP A 414 -19.42 -21.69 9.53
N LYS A 415 -18.77 -20.57 9.38
CA LYS A 415 -19.10 -19.57 8.35
C LYS A 415 -18.78 -20.09 6.95
N ALA A 416 -17.65 -20.78 6.77
CA ALA A 416 -17.26 -21.42 5.51
C ALA A 416 -18.31 -22.44 5.02
N LYS A 417 -18.99 -23.14 5.94
CA LYS A 417 -20.08 -24.06 5.59
C LYS A 417 -21.36 -23.36 5.13
N ARG A 418 -21.58 -22.09 5.55
CA ARG A 418 -22.84 -21.36 5.34
C ARG A 418 -22.79 -20.35 4.19
N VAL A 419 -21.64 -19.73 3.95
CA VAL A 419 -21.49 -18.56 3.06
C VAL A 419 -20.51 -18.89 1.95
N ASN A 420 -21.03 -19.37 0.81
CA ASN A 420 -20.21 -19.64 -0.38
C ASN A 420 -20.68 -18.77 -1.57
N ARG A 421 -20.97 -17.50 -1.32
CA ARG A 421 -21.38 -16.57 -2.37
C ARG A 421 -20.18 -15.78 -2.88
N ARG A 422 -19.95 -15.80 -4.19
CA ARG A 422 -18.94 -14.97 -4.85
C ARG A 422 -19.26 -13.49 -4.65
N LEU A 423 -18.25 -12.72 -4.23
CA LEU A 423 -18.36 -11.27 -4.01
C LEU A 423 -18.32 -10.50 -5.34
N LYS A 424 -19.14 -9.46 -5.45
CA LYS A 424 -19.09 -8.49 -6.54
C LYS A 424 -17.77 -7.69 -6.54
N SER A 425 -17.14 -7.54 -5.39
CA SER A 425 -15.88 -6.82 -5.21
C SER A 425 -14.76 -7.33 -6.10
N GLN A 426 -14.71 -8.61 -6.42
CA GLN A 426 -13.70 -9.18 -7.32
C GLN A 426 -13.67 -8.50 -8.70
N VAL A 427 -14.84 -8.22 -9.29
CA VAL A 427 -14.96 -7.55 -10.59
C VAL A 427 -14.51 -6.10 -10.51
N LEU A 428 -14.86 -5.43 -9.41
CA LEU A 428 -14.53 -4.03 -9.17
C LEU A 428 -13.04 -3.85 -8.84
N LEU A 429 -12.47 -4.75 -8.02
CA LEU A 429 -11.02 -4.82 -7.77
C LEU A 429 -10.22 -4.99 -9.05
N ARG A 430 -10.71 -5.79 -10.00
CA ARG A 430 -10.05 -5.95 -11.31
C ARG A 430 -9.89 -4.59 -12.01
N ARG A 431 -10.93 -3.75 -12.01
CA ARG A 431 -10.86 -2.40 -12.59
C ARG A 431 -9.85 -1.50 -11.85
N TYR A 432 -9.83 -1.58 -10.52
CA TYR A 432 -8.89 -0.86 -9.68
C TYR A 432 -7.44 -1.25 -9.97
N VAL A 433 -7.12 -2.54 -9.91
CA VAL A 433 -5.76 -3.07 -10.17
C VAL A 433 -5.30 -2.73 -11.58
N MET A 434 -6.16 -2.92 -12.60
CA MET A 434 -5.83 -2.58 -13.99
C MET A 434 -5.54 -1.10 -14.17
N ARG A 435 -6.30 -0.21 -13.52
CA ARG A 435 -6.04 1.26 -13.52
C ARG A 435 -4.68 1.58 -12.90
N ARG A 436 -4.32 0.94 -11.78
CA ARG A 436 -3.02 1.11 -11.13
C ARG A 436 -1.86 0.58 -12.00
N ARG A 437 -1.98 -0.59 -12.60
CA ARG A 437 -1.01 -1.15 -13.56
C ARG A 437 -0.79 -0.17 -14.71
N TRP A 438 -1.86 0.36 -15.27
CA TRP A 438 -1.78 1.33 -16.37
C TRP A 438 -1.06 2.62 -15.93
N LYS A 439 -1.43 3.20 -14.77
CA LYS A 439 -0.77 4.40 -14.20
C LYS A 439 0.73 4.15 -13.98
N LYS A 440 1.11 3.02 -13.39
CA LYS A 440 2.51 2.61 -13.15
C LYS A 440 3.30 2.48 -14.47
N ASN A 441 2.73 1.81 -15.47
CA ASN A 441 3.36 1.64 -16.78
C ASN A 441 3.48 2.97 -17.54
N PHE A 442 2.45 3.83 -17.49
CA PHE A 442 2.46 5.15 -18.13
C PHE A 442 3.55 6.05 -17.53
N ILE A 443 3.69 6.09 -16.21
CA ILE A 443 4.78 6.83 -15.53
C ILE A 443 6.14 6.30 -15.97
N GLY A 444 6.32 4.98 -16.07
CA GLY A 444 7.55 4.35 -16.57
C GLY A 444 7.90 4.77 -18.02
N VAL A 445 6.91 4.78 -18.90
CA VAL A 445 7.09 5.22 -20.30
C VAL A 445 7.41 6.72 -20.38
N CYS A 446 6.72 7.55 -19.59
CA CYS A 446 7.01 8.99 -19.53
C CYS A 446 8.42 9.28 -19.01
N ALA A 447 8.88 8.56 -17.98
CA ALA A 447 10.24 8.66 -17.45
C ALA A 447 11.27 8.25 -18.51
N ALA A 448 11.09 7.11 -19.17
CA ALA A 448 11.97 6.64 -20.24
C ALA A 448 12.05 7.64 -21.41
N ASN A 449 10.92 8.25 -21.80
CA ASN A 449 10.90 9.27 -22.86
C ASN A 449 11.58 10.58 -22.44
N ARG A 450 11.49 10.98 -21.14
CA ARG A 450 12.25 12.12 -20.61
C ARG A 450 13.76 11.85 -20.66
N PHE A 451 14.21 10.66 -20.27
CA PHE A 451 15.63 10.26 -20.37
C PHE A 451 16.12 10.27 -21.81
N LYS A 452 15.33 9.75 -22.77
CA LYS A 452 15.67 9.82 -24.22
C LYS A 452 15.82 11.27 -24.71
N LYS A 453 14.95 12.19 -24.26
CA LYS A 453 15.06 13.62 -24.62
C LYS A 453 16.33 14.26 -24.06
N ILE A 454 16.71 13.95 -22.83
CA ILE A 454 17.93 14.49 -22.18
C ILE A 454 19.19 13.98 -22.92
N THR A 455 19.25 12.70 -23.26
CA THR A 455 20.39 12.11 -23.98
C THR A 455 20.47 12.61 -25.43
N SER A 456 19.35 12.90 -26.11
CA SER A 456 19.36 13.45 -27.47
C SER A 456 19.69 14.94 -27.53
N SER A 457 19.38 15.72 -26.49
CA SER A 457 19.78 17.14 -26.43
C SER A 457 21.22 17.35 -25.99
N GLY A 458 21.83 16.38 -25.28
CA GLY A 458 23.25 16.43 -24.88
C GLY A 458 24.22 16.09 -26.03
N SER A 459 23.75 15.49 -27.13
CA SER A 459 24.60 15.19 -28.29
C SER A 459 24.69 16.34 -29.31
N LEU A 460 23.87 17.38 -29.19
CA LEU A 460 23.84 18.54 -30.10
C LEU A 460 24.76 19.69 -29.63
N THR A 461 25.29 19.67 -28.41
CA THR A 461 26.24 20.66 -27.88
C THR A 461 27.71 20.27 -28.04
N ALA A 462 28.02 19.10 -28.63
CA ALA A 462 29.38 18.64 -28.87
C ALA A 462 29.89 18.90 -30.32
N LEU A 463 29.11 19.61 -31.15
CA LEU A 463 29.46 19.98 -32.55
C LEU A 463 29.32 21.51 -32.77
N GLY A 464 29.93 22.28 -31.89
CA GLY A 464 30.04 23.72 -32.05
C GLY A 464 31.42 24.16 -31.67
N VAL A 465 32.32 24.21 -32.67
CA VAL A 465 33.51 25.02 -32.67
C VAL A 465 33.13 26.43 -32.94
#